data_bf11612ac7ba09f6ec9758398cdd3df6
#
_entry.id   bf11612ac7ba09f6ec9758398cdd3df6
#
_cell.length_a   1.000
_cell.length_b   1.000
_cell.length_c   1.000
_cell.angle_alpha   90.00
_cell.angle_beta   90.00
_cell.angle_gamma   90.00
#
_symmetry.space_group_name_H-M   'P 1'
#
loop_
_entity.id
_entity.type
_entity.pdbx_description
1 polymer ?
#
loop_
_entity_poly.entity_id
_entity_poly.type
_entity_poly.pdbx_seq_one_letter_code
_entity_poly.pdbx_strand_id
1 'polypeptide(L)'
;MLISAKLAPLFAYEELERFWRAADELGFHAVWNYDHFYGLGGTVADFRHDTLEGWTTLAAMGTIVKRARIGCMVTGVTYRHPAVLANMAVTVDHISGGRLEFGLGAAWHEAEHAGYGIDFPSAGVRIAMLDEALQVIKLLWTQDEANFDGQYFHLKDAICNPKPVQKPHPRIVVGGTGEKKMLRVVATHANEWNAVSFDPTEWERLNKVLDEHCDAIGRDPKEIRRGVQVFIHPEQEEQMSKQIGLLPGFEQAGCEHAVLSFYQPPTRAQLEQVAPK
;
A
#
# COMPACT_ATOMS: atom_id res chain seq x y z
N MET A 1 15.22 -10.08 5.36
CA MET A 1 14.18 -9.23 4.72
C MET A 1 12.80 -9.85 4.93
N LEU A 2 11.77 -9.05 5.26
CA LEU A 2 10.37 -9.50 5.31
C LEU A 2 9.83 -9.76 3.91
N ILE A 3 9.02 -10.81 3.74
CA ILE A 3 8.39 -11.14 2.45
C ILE A 3 6.87 -11.12 2.60
N SER A 4 6.21 -10.40 1.74
CA SER A 4 4.76 -10.28 1.65
C SER A 4 4.24 -10.68 0.28
N ALA A 5 2.99 -11.09 0.22
CA ALA A 5 2.33 -11.45 -1.02
C ALA A 5 1.19 -10.49 -1.35
N LYS A 6 1.08 -10.11 -2.62
CA LYS A 6 0.02 -9.22 -3.12
C LYS A 6 -0.65 -9.85 -4.33
N LEU A 7 -1.98 -9.86 -4.31
CA LEU A 7 -2.81 -10.20 -5.47
C LEU A 7 -3.87 -9.11 -5.65
N ALA A 8 -3.99 -8.64 -6.89
CA ALA A 8 -5.01 -7.67 -7.25
C ALA A 8 -6.42 -8.26 -7.11
N PRO A 9 -7.44 -7.49 -6.73
CA PRO A 9 -8.82 -7.98 -6.60
C PRO A 9 -9.53 -8.08 -7.97
N LEU A 10 -8.82 -8.65 -8.96
CA LEU A 10 -9.26 -8.85 -10.35
C LEU A 10 -9.79 -10.26 -10.64
N PHE A 11 -9.89 -11.08 -9.63
CA PHE A 11 -10.24 -12.51 -9.75
C PHE A 11 -11.51 -12.81 -8.98
N ALA A 12 -12.11 -13.98 -9.25
CA ALA A 12 -13.26 -14.45 -8.50
C ALA A 12 -12.94 -14.47 -6.99
N TYR A 13 -13.94 -14.14 -6.17
CA TYR A 13 -13.75 -14.02 -4.72
C TYR A 13 -13.14 -15.27 -4.10
N GLU A 14 -13.56 -16.45 -4.57
CA GLU A 14 -13.06 -17.73 -4.10
C GLU A 14 -11.58 -17.96 -4.43
N GLU A 15 -11.08 -17.36 -5.52
CA GLU A 15 -9.65 -17.41 -5.87
C GLU A 15 -8.84 -16.50 -4.97
N LEU A 16 -9.36 -15.29 -4.70
CA LEU A 16 -8.76 -14.37 -3.74
C LEU A 16 -8.69 -14.99 -2.34
N GLU A 17 -9.78 -15.61 -1.88
CA GLU A 17 -9.83 -16.28 -0.59
C GLU A 17 -8.80 -17.43 -0.49
N ARG A 18 -8.68 -18.27 -1.54
CA ARG A 18 -7.67 -19.34 -1.59
C ARG A 18 -6.24 -18.76 -1.47
N PHE A 19 -5.97 -17.68 -2.21
CA PHE A 19 -4.68 -17.02 -2.15
C PHE A 19 -4.39 -16.45 -0.75
N TRP A 20 -5.33 -15.75 -0.13
CA TRP A 20 -5.16 -15.16 1.20
C TRP A 20 -4.89 -16.23 2.27
N ARG A 21 -5.63 -17.34 2.23
CA ARG A 21 -5.43 -18.49 3.15
C ARG A 21 -4.06 -19.12 2.94
N ALA A 22 -3.67 -19.38 1.70
CA ALA A 22 -2.38 -19.98 1.39
C ALA A 22 -1.22 -19.08 1.83
N ALA A 23 -1.29 -17.77 1.57
CA ALA A 23 -0.27 -16.82 2.00
C ALA A 23 -0.16 -16.74 3.54
N ASP A 24 -1.30 -16.74 4.26
CA ASP A 24 -1.32 -16.75 5.73
C ASP A 24 -0.72 -18.05 6.31
N GLU A 25 -1.08 -19.21 5.76
CA GLU A 25 -0.58 -20.52 6.17
C GLU A 25 0.93 -20.68 5.93
N LEU A 26 1.44 -20.11 4.85
CA LEU A 26 2.85 -20.17 4.46
C LEU A 26 3.73 -19.14 5.20
N GLY A 27 3.15 -18.31 6.06
CA GLY A 27 3.91 -17.42 6.93
C GLY A 27 4.37 -16.11 6.27
N PHE A 28 3.75 -15.67 5.17
CA PHE A 28 4.02 -14.34 4.64
C PHE A 28 3.77 -13.27 5.70
N HIS A 29 4.62 -12.23 5.72
CA HIS A 29 4.52 -11.15 6.68
C HIS A 29 3.20 -10.38 6.57
N ALA A 30 2.79 -10.08 5.36
CA ALA A 30 1.51 -9.44 5.07
C ALA A 30 0.90 -9.96 3.77
N VAL A 31 -0.42 -9.84 3.68
CA VAL A 31 -1.19 -10.09 2.46
C VAL A 31 -1.81 -8.78 2.00
N TRP A 32 -1.62 -8.44 0.74
CA TRP A 32 -2.01 -7.16 0.17
C TRP A 32 -2.97 -7.33 -1.00
N ASN A 33 -3.90 -6.36 -1.14
CA ASN A 33 -4.60 -6.07 -2.39
C ASN A 33 -4.18 -4.69 -2.92
N TYR A 34 -4.95 -4.12 -3.87
CA TYR A 34 -4.85 -2.72 -4.28
C TYR A 34 -6.24 -2.06 -4.37
N ASP A 35 -6.26 -0.75 -4.56
CA ASP A 35 -7.46 0.07 -4.63
C ASP A 35 -7.58 0.71 -6.02
N HIS A 36 -8.03 -0.08 -6.98
CA HIS A 36 -8.37 0.35 -8.33
C HIS A 36 -9.76 -0.15 -8.69
N PHE A 37 -10.44 0.55 -9.58
CA PHE A 37 -11.79 0.21 -10.05
C PHE A 37 -11.77 -0.47 -11.43
N TYR A 38 -10.63 -0.42 -12.11
CA TYR A 38 -10.38 -1.04 -13.41
C TYR A 38 -9.18 -1.95 -13.36
N GLY A 39 -9.12 -2.91 -14.28
CA GLY A 39 -7.89 -3.68 -14.52
C GLY A 39 -6.74 -2.76 -14.96
N LEU A 40 -5.52 -3.08 -14.55
CA LEU A 40 -4.34 -2.24 -14.77
C LEU A 40 -3.62 -2.58 -16.07
N GLY A 41 -4.30 -2.51 -17.20
CA GLY A 41 -3.68 -2.63 -18.51
C GLY A 41 -3.73 -1.32 -19.29
N GLY A 42 -3.11 -1.29 -20.46
CA GLY A 42 -3.09 -0.13 -21.35
C GLY A 42 -4.21 -0.11 -22.40
N THR A 43 -5.09 -1.10 -22.41
CA THR A 43 -6.15 -1.24 -23.42
C THR A 43 -7.54 -1.19 -22.80
N VAL A 44 -8.55 -0.87 -23.63
CA VAL A 44 -9.96 -0.89 -23.20
C VAL A 44 -10.40 -2.30 -22.74
N ALA A 45 -9.79 -3.35 -23.27
CA ALA A 45 -10.07 -4.72 -22.85
C ALA A 45 -9.61 -4.95 -21.40
N ASP A 46 -8.45 -4.42 -21.04
CA ASP A 46 -7.92 -4.52 -19.67
C ASP A 46 -8.83 -3.81 -18.66
N PHE A 47 -9.43 -2.67 -19.03
CA PHE A 47 -10.38 -1.94 -18.16
C PHE A 47 -11.71 -2.66 -17.93
N ARG A 48 -12.02 -3.70 -18.72
CA ARG A 48 -13.25 -4.50 -18.59
C ARG A 48 -13.08 -5.75 -17.74
N HIS A 49 -11.91 -5.95 -17.14
CA HIS A 49 -11.74 -7.02 -16.16
C HIS A 49 -12.66 -6.81 -14.95
N ASP A 50 -13.21 -7.90 -14.46
CA ASP A 50 -13.90 -7.88 -13.17
C ASP A 50 -12.95 -7.34 -12.11
N THR A 51 -13.42 -6.35 -11.36
CA THR A 51 -12.62 -5.70 -10.31
C THR A 51 -13.48 -5.54 -9.08
N LEU A 52 -13.13 -6.24 -8.01
CA LEU A 52 -13.77 -6.06 -6.72
C LEU A 52 -13.16 -4.84 -6.00
N GLU A 53 -13.99 -4.11 -5.27
CA GLU A 53 -13.58 -2.89 -4.58
C GLU A 53 -12.57 -3.18 -3.46
N GLY A 54 -11.49 -2.40 -3.41
CA GLY A 54 -10.30 -2.68 -2.60
C GLY A 54 -10.54 -2.75 -1.10
N TRP A 55 -11.23 -1.77 -0.52
CA TRP A 55 -11.46 -1.70 0.93
C TRP A 55 -12.53 -2.67 1.42
N THR A 56 -13.56 -2.92 0.61
CA THR A 56 -14.57 -3.94 0.91
C THR A 56 -13.97 -5.33 0.93
N THR A 57 -13.11 -5.66 -0.06
CA THR A 57 -12.37 -6.92 -0.07
C THR A 57 -11.33 -7.01 1.03
N LEU A 58 -10.70 -5.89 1.42
CA LEU A 58 -9.77 -5.86 2.56
C LEU A 58 -10.45 -6.18 3.88
N ALA A 59 -11.68 -5.70 4.09
CA ALA A 59 -12.47 -6.06 5.28
C ALA A 59 -12.75 -7.58 5.32
N ALA A 60 -13.14 -8.18 4.19
CA ALA A 60 -13.30 -9.63 4.08
C ALA A 60 -11.99 -10.38 4.35
N MET A 61 -10.87 -9.94 3.74
CA MET A 61 -9.53 -10.49 3.98
C MET A 61 -9.19 -10.48 5.48
N GLY A 62 -9.56 -9.41 6.20
CA GLY A 62 -9.34 -9.29 7.65
C GLY A 62 -10.02 -10.39 8.49
N THR A 63 -11.13 -10.94 8.00
CA THR A 63 -11.81 -12.07 8.67
C THR A 63 -11.19 -13.42 8.34
N ILE A 64 -10.54 -13.56 7.18
CA ILE A 64 -9.99 -14.81 6.65
C ILE A 64 -8.55 -15.03 7.09
N VAL A 65 -7.69 -14.05 6.89
CA VAL A 65 -6.29 -14.04 7.31
C VAL A 65 -6.23 -13.94 8.83
N LYS A 66 -5.46 -14.79 9.50
CA LYS A 66 -5.43 -14.89 10.97
C LYS A 66 -4.11 -14.47 11.61
N ARG A 67 -2.99 -14.63 10.89
CA ARG A 67 -1.63 -14.39 11.40
C ARG A 67 -0.94 -13.25 10.69
N ALA A 68 -0.94 -13.28 9.35
CA ALA A 68 -0.32 -12.25 8.55
C ALA A 68 -1.00 -10.88 8.76
N ARG A 69 -0.24 -9.82 8.57
CA ARG A 69 -0.81 -8.47 8.45
C ARG A 69 -1.59 -8.37 7.14
N ILE A 70 -2.48 -7.41 7.04
CA ILE A 70 -3.29 -7.18 5.82
C ILE A 70 -3.20 -5.71 5.42
N GLY A 71 -3.28 -5.43 4.13
CA GLY A 71 -3.25 -4.04 3.69
C GLY A 71 -3.69 -3.83 2.24
N CYS A 72 -3.93 -2.56 1.93
CA CYS A 72 -4.12 -2.09 0.57
C CYS A 72 -2.86 -1.33 0.13
N MET A 73 -2.24 -1.75 -0.98
CA MET A 73 -1.00 -1.16 -1.48
C MET A 73 -1.18 -0.65 -2.92
N VAL A 74 -1.50 0.64 -3.10
CA VAL A 74 -1.91 1.60 -2.09
C VAL A 74 -3.22 2.25 -2.50
N THR A 75 -3.96 2.80 -1.54
CA THR A 75 -5.17 3.60 -1.82
C THR A 75 -4.77 4.92 -2.50
N GLY A 76 -5.51 5.32 -3.52
CA GLY A 76 -5.36 6.65 -4.12
C GLY A 76 -6.03 7.73 -3.26
N VAL A 77 -5.30 8.81 -2.96
CA VAL A 77 -5.80 9.92 -2.13
C VAL A 77 -7.06 10.60 -2.70
N THR A 78 -7.27 10.49 -4.01
CA THR A 78 -8.38 11.10 -4.73
C THR A 78 -9.69 10.31 -4.66
N TYR A 79 -9.64 9.03 -4.27
CA TYR A 79 -10.83 8.15 -4.35
C TYR A 79 -11.82 8.36 -3.20
N ARG A 80 -11.35 8.80 -2.03
CA ARG A 80 -12.20 8.99 -0.83
C ARG A 80 -11.75 10.20 -0.03
N HIS A 81 -12.71 10.86 0.60
CA HIS A 81 -12.39 11.88 1.60
C HIS A 81 -11.56 11.24 2.74
N PRO A 82 -10.44 11.85 3.18
CA PRO A 82 -9.54 11.23 4.16
C PRO A 82 -10.20 10.93 5.50
N ALA A 83 -11.21 11.68 5.92
CA ALA A 83 -11.95 11.38 7.15
C ALA A 83 -12.80 10.09 7.02
N VAL A 84 -13.40 9.84 5.85
CA VAL A 84 -14.12 8.60 5.58
C VAL A 84 -13.13 7.44 5.53
N LEU A 85 -12.00 7.61 4.84
CA LEU A 85 -10.96 6.61 4.75
C LEU A 85 -10.36 6.26 6.13
N ALA A 86 -10.20 7.26 7.01
CA ALA A 86 -9.76 7.04 8.39
C ALA A 86 -10.71 6.12 9.16
N ASN A 87 -12.04 6.31 9.04
CA ASN A 87 -13.05 5.44 9.65
C ASN A 87 -13.05 4.04 9.05
N MET A 88 -12.91 3.91 7.73
CA MET A 88 -12.80 2.60 7.07
C MET A 88 -11.59 1.83 7.60
N ALA A 89 -10.45 2.50 7.70
CA ALA A 89 -9.22 1.91 8.22
C ALA A 89 -9.35 1.46 9.68
N VAL A 90 -9.98 2.26 10.54
CA VAL A 90 -10.28 1.86 11.92
C VAL A 90 -11.15 0.61 11.96
N THR A 91 -12.18 0.56 11.12
CA THR A 91 -13.08 -0.60 11.03
C THR A 91 -12.30 -1.86 10.64
N VAL A 92 -11.46 -1.80 9.61
CA VAL A 92 -10.62 -2.93 9.18
C VAL A 92 -9.59 -3.30 10.24
N ASP A 93 -9.02 -2.33 10.95
CA ASP A 93 -8.09 -2.58 12.06
C ASP A 93 -8.76 -3.37 13.18
N HIS A 94 -9.99 -3.02 13.55
CA HIS A 94 -10.80 -3.79 14.52
C HIS A 94 -11.16 -5.19 14.00
N ILE A 95 -11.64 -5.32 12.75
CA ILE A 95 -11.97 -6.62 12.15
C ILE A 95 -10.76 -7.56 12.17
N SER A 96 -9.59 -7.02 11.85
CA SER A 96 -8.34 -7.80 11.80
C SER A 96 -7.67 -7.99 13.15
N GLY A 97 -8.16 -7.37 14.23
CA GLY A 97 -7.52 -7.44 15.56
C GLY A 97 -6.15 -6.75 15.60
N GLY A 98 -6.01 -5.59 14.93
CA GLY A 98 -4.78 -4.78 14.96
C GLY A 98 -3.73 -5.23 13.94
N ARG A 99 -4.12 -5.85 12.82
CA ARG A 99 -3.18 -6.32 11.78
C ARG A 99 -3.19 -5.48 10.51
N LEU A 100 -3.90 -4.35 10.49
CA LEU A 100 -3.92 -3.45 9.33
C LEU A 100 -2.56 -2.79 9.10
N GLU A 101 -2.10 -2.81 7.85
CA GLU A 101 -1.08 -1.93 7.27
C GLU A 101 -1.81 -0.92 6.37
N PHE A 102 -1.68 0.37 6.65
CA PHE A 102 -2.44 1.41 5.95
C PHE A 102 -1.62 2.01 4.81
N GLY A 103 -1.92 1.60 3.58
CA GLY A 103 -1.24 2.10 2.38
C GLY A 103 -1.95 3.27 1.73
N LEU A 104 -1.24 4.38 1.48
CA LEU A 104 -1.77 5.56 0.79
C LEU A 104 -0.76 6.11 -0.22
N GLY A 105 -1.25 6.62 -1.35
CA GLY A 105 -0.46 7.21 -2.43
C GLY A 105 -1.19 8.33 -3.16
N ALA A 106 -0.47 9.01 -4.07
CA ALA A 106 -0.99 10.18 -4.78
C ALA A 106 -1.94 9.87 -5.94
N ALA A 107 -2.34 8.62 -6.14
CA ALA A 107 -3.06 8.14 -7.33
C ALA A 107 -2.28 8.34 -8.65
N TRP A 108 -2.65 7.61 -9.70
CA TRP A 108 -1.97 7.71 -11.00
C TRP A 108 -2.86 7.30 -12.20
N HIS A 109 -3.91 6.51 -11.98
CA HIS A 109 -4.70 5.92 -13.06
C HIS A 109 -5.79 6.88 -13.54
N GLU A 110 -5.45 7.72 -14.51
CA GLU A 110 -6.32 8.78 -15.04
C GLU A 110 -7.63 8.25 -15.64
N ALA A 111 -7.57 7.09 -16.32
CA ALA A 111 -8.74 6.54 -17.01
C ALA A 111 -9.90 6.18 -16.05
N GLU A 112 -9.63 5.63 -14.88
CA GLU A 112 -10.67 5.32 -13.91
C GLU A 112 -11.24 6.59 -13.24
N HIS A 113 -10.41 7.62 -13.04
CA HIS A 113 -10.91 8.93 -12.57
C HIS A 113 -11.87 9.54 -13.57
N ALA A 114 -11.48 9.59 -14.85
CA ALA A 114 -12.34 10.10 -15.92
C ALA A 114 -13.63 9.28 -16.05
N GLY A 115 -13.53 7.95 -15.97
CA GLY A 115 -14.67 7.05 -16.08
C GLY A 115 -15.69 7.19 -14.95
N TYR A 116 -15.24 7.48 -13.74
CA TYR A 116 -16.10 7.64 -12.55
C TYR A 116 -16.44 9.09 -12.23
N GLY A 117 -15.94 10.05 -13.03
CA GLY A 117 -16.16 11.48 -12.75
C GLY A 117 -15.44 11.95 -11.48
N ILE A 118 -14.34 11.32 -11.13
CA ILE A 118 -13.49 11.72 -10.00
C ILE A 118 -12.44 12.70 -10.52
N ASP A 119 -12.27 13.83 -9.85
CA ASP A 119 -11.27 14.82 -10.21
C ASP A 119 -9.85 14.23 -10.23
N PHE A 120 -9.09 14.54 -11.30
CA PHE A 120 -7.71 14.13 -11.44
C PHE A 120 -6.80 15.35 -11.63
N PRO A 121 -6.50 16.09 -10.56
CA PRO A 121 -5.64 17.25 -10.65
C PRO A 121 -4.17 16.87 -10.96
N SER A 122 -3.33 17.85 -11.21
CA SER A 122 -1.92 17.61 -11.50
C SER A 122 -1.23 16.79 -10.41
N ALA A 123 -0.18 16.05 -10.77
CA ALA A 123 0.58 15.23 -9.81
C ALA A 123 1.06 16.03 -8.60
N GLY A 124 1.47 17.29 -8.81
CA GLY A 124 1.90 18.17 -7.72
C GLY A 124 0.79 18.49 -6.72
N VAL A 125 -0.44 18.66 -7.22
CA VAL A 125 -1.64 18.88 -6.38
C VAL A 125 -2.00 17.59 -5.63
N ARG A 126 -2.03 16.45 -6.31
CA ARG A 126 -2.33 15.16 -5.66
C ARG A 126 -1.32 14.80 -4.56
N ILE A 127 -0.04 15.14 -4.72
CA ILE A 127 0.97 14.95 -3.67
C ILE A 127 0.72 15.90 -2.49
N ALA A 128 0.29 17.14 -2.74
CA ALA A 128 -0.09 18.05 -1.66
C ALA A 128 -1.38 17.60 -0.94
N MET A 129 -2.35 17.07 -1.67
CA MET A 129 -3.53 16.43 -1.08
C MET A 129 -3.14 15.21 -0.22
N LEU A 130 -2.17 14.41 -0.66
CA LEU A 130 -1.65 13.28 0.11
C LEU A 130 -1.02 13.73 1.44
N ASP A 131 -0.24 14.80 1.43
CA ASP A 131 0.37 15.37 2.63
C ASP A 131 -0.70 15.80 3.64
N GLU A 132 -1.72 16.55 3.22
CA GLU A 132 -2.83 16.95 4.09
C GLU A 132 -3.69 15.76 4.55
N ALA A 133 -3.98 14.80 3.64
CA ALA A 133 -4.76 13.61 3.98
C ALA A 133 -4.10 12.80 5.10
N LEU A 134 -2.78 12.64 5.07
CA LEU A 134 -2.03 11.93 6.11
C LEU A 134 -2.08 12.68 7.45
N GLN A 135 -2.09 14.01 7.45
CA GLN A 135 -2.30 14.81 8.66
C GLN A 135 -3.71 14.62 9.22
N VAL A 136 -4.74 14.77 8.38
CA VAL A 136 -6.15 14.57 8.73
C VAL A 136 -6.38 13.18 9.34
N ILE A 137 -5.85 12.13 8.72
CA ILE A 137 -6.01 10.75 9.16
C ILE A 137 -5.35 10.54 10.53
N LYS A 138 -4.11 11.02 10.72
CA LYS A 138 -3.41 10.94 12.00
C LYS A 138 -4.15 11.67 13.12
N LEU A 139 -4.68 12.88 12.86
CA LEU A 139 -5.48 13.62 13.82
C LEU A 139 -6.71 12.84 14.27
N LEU A 140 -7.48 12.29 13.30
CA LEU A 140 -8.68 11.49 13.59
C LEU A 140 -8.38 10.22 14.38
N TRP A 141 -7.23 9.60 14.16
CA TRP A 141 -6.85 8.37 14.87
C TRP A 141 -6.32 8.61 16.29
N THR A 142 -5.82 9.81 16.58
CA THR A 142 -5.09 10.08 17.84
C THR A 142 -5.77 11.09 18.75
N GLN A 143 -6.59 11.99 18.22
CA GLN A 143 -7.26 13.04 18.99
C GLN A 143 -8.73 12.71 19.22
N ASP A 144 -9.29 13.12 20.37
CA ASP A 144 -10.71 12.92 20.68
C ASP A 144 -11.60 13.73 19.72
N GLU A 145 -11.23 14.98 19.47
CA GLU A 145 -11.84 15.87 18.49
C GLU A 145 -10.73 16.41 17.58
N ALA A 146 -10.87 16.26 16.26
CA ALA A 146 -9.91 16.69 15.28
C ALA A 146 -10.37 17.97 14.56
N ASN A 147 -9.50 18.96 14.52
CA ASN A 147 -9.67 20.17 13.75
C ASN A 147 -8.51 20.31 12.76
N PHE A 148 -8.81 20.67 11.52
CA PHE A 148 -7.83 20.86 10.47
C PHE A 148 -8.35 21.88 9.45
N ASP A 149 -7.52 22.85 9.09
CA ASP A 149 -7.86 23.89 8.11
C ASP A 149 -6.74 23.96 7.05
N GLY A 150 -6.80 23.03 6.08
CA GLY A 150 -5.84 22.92 5.00
C GLY A 150 -6.29 23.61 3.71
N GLN A 151 -5.54 23.42 2.66
CA GLN A 151 -5.89 23.89 1.33
C GLN A 151 -6.94 23.00 0.66
N TYR A 152 -6.92 21.68 0.94
CA TYR A 152 -7.74 20.68 0.27
C TYR A 152 -8.77 20.04 1.21
N PHE A 153 -8.47 19.95 2.48
CA PHE A 153 -9.35 19.32 3.46
C PHE A 153 -9.56 20.21 4.68
N HIS A 154 -10.78 20.16 5.19
CA HIS A 154 -11.19 20.93 6.37
C HIS A 154 -11.95 20.02 7.33
N LEU A 155 -11.59 20.03 8.61
CA LEU A 155 -12.30 19.34 9.68
C LEU A 155 -12.68 20.37 10.76
N LYS A 156 -13.87 20.21 11.30
CA LYS A 156 -14.34 20.98 12.46
C LYS A 156 -14.95 20.02 13.48
N ASP A 157 -14.36 19.96 14.67
CA ASP A 157 -14.79 19.14 15.80
C ASP A 157 -15.11 17.68 15.38
N ALA A 158 -14.28 17.14 14.45
CA ALA A 158 -14.51 15.85 13.84
C ALA A 158 -14.12 14.71 14.78
N ILE A 159 -15.00 13.72 14.90
CA ILE A 159 -14.84 12.57 15.79
C ILE A 159 -14.66 11.29 14.96
N CYS A 160 -13.67 10.49 15.32
CA CYS A 160 -13.46 9.14 14.80
C CYS A 160 -13.38 8.16 15.97
N ASN A 161 -14.48 7.50 16.29
CA ASN A 161 -14.57 6.50 17.34
C ASN A 161 -15.22 5.21 16.81
N PRO A 162 -14.74 4.01 17.25
CA PRO A 162 -13.61 3.81 18.17
C PRO A 162 -12.28 4.27 17.57
N LYS A 163 -11.25 4.43 18.40
CA LYS A 163 -9.87 4.63 17.93
C LYS A 163 -9.29 3.31 17.40
N PRO A 164 -8.24 3.31 16.56
CA PRO A 164 -7.57 2.10 16.12
C PRO A 164 -7.14 1.20 17.28
N VAL A 165 -7.16 -0.12 17.06
CA VAL A 165 -6.60 -1.11 17.98
C VAL A 165 -5.10 -0.89 18.16
N GLN A 166 -4.40 -0.65 17.05
CA GLN A 166 -2.96 -0.39 17.04
C GLN A 166 -2.65 0.98 17.65
N LYS A 167 -1.55 1.08 18.39
CA LYS A 167 -1.11 2.32 19.03
C LYS A 167 0.29 2.72 18.53
N PRO A 168 0.53 4.00 18.25
CA PRO A 168 -0.42 5.12 18.28
C PRO A 168 -1.50 5.02 17.18
N HIS A 169 -1.23 4.32 16.09
CA HIS A 169 -2.12 4.08 14.93
C HIS A 169 -1.56 2.94 14.06
N PRO A 170 -2.35 2.41 13.10
CA PRO A 170 -1.83 1.47 12.10
C PRO A 170 -0.59 2.02 11.39
N ARG A 171 0.35 1.13 11.03
CA ARG A 171 1.53 1.50 10.25
C ARG A 171 1.10 2.15 8.94
N ILE A 172 1.64 3.32 8.65
CA ILE A 172 1.39 4.07 7.41
C ILE A 172 2.45 3.70 6.39
N VAL A 173 2.01 3.12 5.27
CA VAL A 173 2.83 2.79 4.11
C VAL A 173 2.57 3.82 3.02
N VAL A 174 3.59 4.53 2.57
CA VAL A 174 3.47 5.50 1.47
C VAL A 174 4.18 4.97 0.24
N GLY A 175 3.43 4.87 -0.87
CA GLY A 175 3.94 4.40 -2.17
C GLY A 175 4.37 5.54 -3.08
N GLY A 176 5.50 5.37 -3.77
CA GLY A 176 5.94 6.27 -4.84
C GLY A 176 7.44 6.57 -4.81
N THR A 177 7.94 7.09 -5.97
CA THR A 177 9.38 7.26 -6.24
C THR A 177 9.77 8.69 -6.62
N GLY A 178 8.84 9.63 -6.60
CA GLY A 178 9.10 11.02 -6.98
C GLY A 178 10.03 11.73 -5.99
N GLU A 179 11.27 11.97 -6.40
CA GLU A 179 12.38 12.41 -5.55
C GLU A 179 12.10 13.69 -4.74
N LYS A 180 11.54 14.73 -5.40
CA LYS A 180 11.46 16.08 -4.79
C LYS A 180 10.29 16.25 -3.81
N LYS A 181 9.11 15.75 -4.17
CA LYS A 181 7.88 15.97 -3.37
C LYS A 181 7.40 14.71 -2.69
N MET A 182 7.37 13.58 -3.41
CA MET A 182 6.83 12.33 -2.86
C MET A 182 7.73 11.81 -1.74
N LEU A 183 9.05 11.71 -1.95
CA LEU A 183 9.96 11.24 -0.90
C LEU A 183 10.00 12.19 0.30
N ARG A 184 9.73 13.48 0.11
CA ARG A 184 9.53 14.40 1.24
C ARG A 184 8.27 14.05 2.05
N VAL A 185 7.14 13.73 1.40
CA VAL A 185 5.93 13.25 2.09
C VAL A 185 6.20 11.94 2.83
N VAL A 186 6.92 11.01 2.20
CA VAL A 186 7.39 9.78 2.85
C VAL A 186 8.19 10.09 4.10
N ALA A 187 9.22 10.93 4.00
CA ALA A 187 10.06 11.34 5.12
C ALA A 187 9.26 11.97 6.27
N THR A 188 8.22 12.74 5.95
CA THR A 188 7.39 13.43 6.95
C THR A 188 6.40 12.50 7.65
N HIS A 189 5.79 11.58 6.93
CA HIS A 189 4.59 10.90 7.41
C HIS A 189 4.69 9.38 7.54
N ALA A 190 5.53 8.72 6.72
CA ALA A 190 5.49 7.27 6.59
C ALA A 190 6.18 6.54 7.75
N ASN A 191 5.65 5.36 8.09
CA ASN A 191 6.35 4.33 8.87
C ASN A 191 7.04 3.32 7.93
N GLU A 192 6.61 3.29 6.66
CA GLU A 192 7.21 2.47 5.63
C GLU A 192 7.13 3.18 4.28
N TRP A 193 8.22 3.16 3.53
CA TRP A 193 8.26 3.52 2.13
C TRP A 193 8.18 2.27 1.26
N ASN A 194 7.32 2.29 0.25
CA ASN A 194 7.26 1.21 -0.74
C ASN A 194 7.44 1.78 -2.15
N ALA A 195 8.43 1.28 -2.86
CA ALA A 195 8.73 1.65 -4.25
C ALA A 195 8.51 0.46 -5.19
N VAL A 196 7.86 0.69 -6.32
CA VAL A 196 7.93 -0.23 -7.45
C VAL A 196 9.30 -0.10 -8.09
N SER A 197 10.08 -1.17 -8.12
CA SER A 197 11.40 -1.17 -8.77
C SER A 197 11.75 -2.53 -9.36
N PHE A 198 12.53 -2.50 -10.44
CA PHE A 198 13.10 -3.67 -11.12
C PHE A 198 14.61 -3.64 -11.12
N ASP A 199 15.22 -2.63 -10.49
CA ASP A 199 16.66 -2.42 -10.43
C ASP A 199 17.08 -2.05 -8.99
N PRO A 200 17.81 -2.94 -8.29
CA PRO A 200 18.31 -2.66 -6.95
C PRO A 200 19.21 -1.42 -6.86
N THR A 201 19.97 -1.11 -7.92
CA THR A 201 20.88 0.06 -7.93
C THR A 201 20.10 1.37 -7.95
N GLU A 202 19.07 1.45 -8.80
CA GLU A 202 18.21 2.63 -8.85
C GLU A 202 17.39 2.76 -7.57
N TRP A 203 16.93 1.66 -7.00
CA TRP A 203 16.23 1.66 -5.73
C TRP A 203 17.13 2.17 -4.59
N GLU A 204 18.41 1.72 -4.53
CA GLU A 204 19.41 2.22 -3.56
C GLU A 204 19.63 3.72 -3.69
N ARG A 205 19.69 4.22 -4.92
CA ARG A 205 19.81 5.66 -5.18
C ARG A 205 18.64 6.44 -4.60
N LEU A 206 17.41 5.99 -4.83
CA LEU A 206 16.19 6.61 -4.28
C LEU A 206 16.15 6.50 -2.75
N ASN A 207 16.64 5.39 -2.19
CA ASN A 207 16.75 5.20 -0.76
C ASN A 207 17.65 6.28 -0.11
N LYS A 208 18.79 6.61 -0.74
CA LYS A 208 19.68 7.69 -0.29
C LYS A 208 19.00 9.07 -0.37
N VAL A 209 18.23 9.33 -1.42
CA VAL A 209 17.44 10.58 -1.52
C VAL A 209 16.40 10.67 -0.39
N LEU A 210 15.80 9.56 0.01
CA LEU A 210 14.88 9.55 1.15
C LEU A 210 15.62 9.86 2.47
N ASP A 211 16.84 9.35 2.66
CA ASP A 211 17.67 9.68 3.82
C ASP A 211 17.98 11.19 3.88
N GLU A 212 18.33 11.81 2.75
CA GLU A 212 18.53 13.26 2.65
C GLU A 212 17.28 14.06 3.07
N HIS A 213 16.09 13.60 2.69
CA HIS A 213 14.85 14.24 3.13
C HIS A 213 14.58 14.04 4.62
N CYS A 214 14.93 12.90 5.20
CA CYS A 214 14.84 12.67 6.64
C CYS A 214 15.78 13.59 7.41
N ASP A 215 17.04 13.70 6.98
CA ASP A 215 18.05 14.57 7.56
C ASP A 215 17.61 16.04 7.53
N ALA A 216 17.03 16.48 6.41
CA ALA A 216 16.55 17.85 6.24
C ALA A 216 15.44 18.27 7.23
N ILE A 217 14.71 17.28 7.80
CA ILE A 217 13.66 17.52 8.80
C ILE A 217 14.04 17.01 10.20
N GLY A 218 15.27 16.53 10.38
CA GLY A 218 15.77 16.03 11.68
C GLY A 218 15.12 14.72 12.13
N ARG A 219 14.67 13.88 11.19
CA ARG A 219 14.09 12.56 11.46
C ARG A 219 15.11 11.44 11.26
N ASP A 220 15.21 10.49 12.19
CA ASP A 220 16.04 9.31 11.99
C ASP A 220 15.51 8.47 10.80
N PRO A 221 16.31 8.27 9.72
CA PRO A 221 15.92 7.47 8.58
C PRO A 221 15.50 6.02 8.94
N LYS A 222 16.03 5.48 10.02
CA LYS A 222 15.72 4.12 10.51
C LYS A 222 14.29 3.96 11.06
N GLU A 223 13.58 5.05 11.32
CA GLU A 223 12.16 5.00 11.69
C GLU A 223 11.25 4.58 10.53
N ILE A 224 11.77 4.63 9.29
CA ILE A 224 11.02 4.31 8.08
C ILE A 224 11.53 2.99 7.54
N ARG A 225 10.74 1.92 7.61
CA ARG A 225 11.04 0.64 6.94
C ARG A 225 11.17 0.86 5.44
N ARG A 226 12.16 0.24 4.84
CA ARG A 226 12.47 0.33 3.41
C ARG A 226 11.87 -0.84 2.67
N GLY A 227 10.91 -0.57 1.78
CA GLY A 227 10.18 -1.60 1.05
C GLY A 227 10.30 -1.48 -0.48
N VAL A 228 10.21 -2.62 -1.14
CA VAL A 228 10.11 -2.73 -2.59
C VAL A 228 8.90 -3.57 -2.99
N GLN A 229 8.22 -3.19 -4.07
CA GLN A 229 7.25 -4.05 -4.74
C GLN A 229 7.87 -4.61 -6.01
N VAL A 230 7.91 -5.94 -6.10
CA VAL A 230 8.38 -6.69 -7.27
C VAL A 230 7.20 -7.39 -7.90
N PHE A 231 6.99 -7.16 -9.19
CA PHE A 231 5.93 -7.84 -9.94
C PHE A 231 6.37 -9.25 -10.31
N ILE A 232 5.48 -10.22 -10.12
CA ILE A 232 5.73 -11.65 -10.35
C ILE A 232 4.75 -12.18 -11.39
N HIS A 233 5.30 -12.85 -12.40
CA HIS A 233 4.56 -13.53 -13.46
C HIS A 233 4.57 -15.05 -13.22
N PRO A 234 3.65 -15.61 -12.41
CA PRO A 234 3.65 -17.04 -12.07
C PRO A 234 3.40 -17.94 -13.28
N GLU A 235 2.76 -17.41 -14.34
CA GLU A 235 2.52 -18.08 -15.59
C GLU A 235 3.77 -18.22 -16.50
N GLN A 236 4.88 -17.54 -16.14
CA GLN A 236 6.14 -17.48 -16.89
C GLN A 236 7.31 -17.84 -15.94
N GLU A 237 7.64 -19.13 -15.85
CA GLU A 237 8.59 -19.66 -14.86
C GLU A 237 9.98 -19.00 -14.94
N GLU A 238 10.51 -18.77 -16.15
CA GLU A 238 11.80 -18.10 -16.34
C GLU A 238 11.75 -16.65 -15.83
N GLN A 239 10.68 -15.92 -16.15
CA GLN A 239 10.51 -14.54 -15.70
C GLN A 239 10.32 -14.47 -14.18
N MET A 240 9.51 -15.36 -13.61
CA MET A 240 9.34 -15.48 -12.15
C MET A 240 10.70 -15.71 -11.47
N SER A 241 11.49 -16.67 -11.96
CA SER A 241 12.82 -16.95 -11.41
C SER A 241 13.75 -15.74 -11.48
N LYS A 242 13.73 -15.00 -12.60
CA LYS A 242 14.51 -13.78 -12.77
C LYS A 242 14.08 -12.68 -11.79
N GLN A 243 12.77 -12.50 -11.60
CA GLN A 243 12.22 -11.49 -10.70
C GLN A 243 12.55 -11.80 -9.23
N ILE A 244 12.42 -13.05 -8.81
CA ILE A 244 12.82 -13.52 -7.49
C ILE A 244 14.35 -13.36 -7.29
N GLY A 245 15.12 -13.58 -8.34
CA GLY A 245 16.57 -13.40 -8.33
C GLY A 245 17.05 -11.97 -8.05
N LEU A 246 16.18 -10.97 -8.12
CA LEU A 246 16.49 -9.58 -7.74
C LEU A 246 16.49 -9.35 -6.22
N LEU A 247 15.79 -10.19 -5.45
CA LEU A 247 15.57 -9.97 -4.02
C LEU A 247 16.87 -9.84 -3.20
N PRO A 248 17.91 -10.68 -3.41
CA PRO A 248 19.19 -10.52 -2.71
C PRO A 248 19.86 -9.16 -2.99
N GLY A 249 19.73 -8.64 -4.22
CA GLY A 249 20.24 -7.32 -4.58
C GLY A 249 19.52 -6.19 -3.84
N PHE A 250 18.21 -6.25 -3.71
CA PHE A 250 17.46 -5.31 -2.90
C PHE A 250 17.80 -5.39 -1.41
N GLU A 251 17.97 -6.60 -0.88
CA GLU A 251 18.38 -6.78 0.52
C GLU A 251 19.77 -6.19 0.79
N GLN A 252 20.73 -6.39 -0.12
CA GLN A 252 22.07 -5.78 -0.04
C GLN A 252 22.01 -4.25 -0.14
N ALA A 253 21.07 -3.72 -0.91
CA ALA A 253 20.81 -2.28 -1.02
C ALA A 253 20.10 -1.68 0.21
N GLY A 254 19.77 -2.48 1.22
CA GLY A 254 19.12 -2.03 2.46
C GLY A 254 17.60 -2.19 2.48
N CYS A 255 17.01 -2.95 1.54
CA CYS A 255 15.58 -3.25 1.57
C CYS A 255 15.25 -4.22 2.71
N GLU A 256 14.25 -3.87 3.52
CA GLU A 256 13.82 -4.64 4.69
C GLU A 256 12.54 -5.42 4.43
N HIS A 257 11.76 -5.03 3.40
CA HIS A 257 10.46 -5.60 3.09
C HIS A 257 10.23 -5.70 1.58
N ALA A 258 10.09 -6.91 1.05
CA ALA A 258 9.71 -7.14 -0.34
C ALA A 258 8.26 -7.60 -0.43
N VAL A 259 7.48 -6.91 -1.27
CA VAL A 259 6.09 -7.27 -1.60
C VAL A 259 6.07 -7.90 -2.99
N LEU A 260 5.80 -9.20 -3.05
CA LEU A 260 5.68 -9.96 -4.28
C LEU A 260 4.27 -9.78 -4.85
N SER A 261 4.16 -8.98 -5.91
CA SER A 261 2.88 -8.63 -6.54
C SER A 261 2.61 -9.55 -7.72
N PHE A 262 1.75 -10.52 -7.54
CA PHE A 262 1.41 -11.51 -8.55
C PHE A 262 0.43 -10.94 -9.57
N TYR A 263 0.73 -11.11 -10.86
CA TYR A 263 -0.17 -10.74 -11.96
C TYR A 263 -1.33 -11.71 -12.15
N GLN A 264 -1.11 -12.99 -11.82
CA GLN A 264 -2.11 -14.05 -11.84
C GLN A 264 -2.10 -14.80 -10.52
N PRO A 265 -3.19 -15.45 -10.11
CA PRO A 265 -3.21 -16.26 -8.90
C PRO A 265 -2.13 -17.36 -8.99
N PRO A 266 -1.12 -17.34 -8.11
CA PRO A 266 -0.11 -18.40 -8.10
C PRO A 266 -0.70 -19.69 -7.55
N THR A 267 -0.17 -20.82 -7.99
CA THR A 267 -0.42 -22.10 -7.33
C THR A 267 0.21 -22.13 -5.94
N ARG A 268 -0.25 -23.02 -5.06
CA ARG A 268 0.35 -23.19 -3.73
C ARG A 268 1.84 -23.51 -3.81
N ALA A 269 2.26 -24.38 -4.74
CA ALA A 269 3.66 -24.73 -4.95
C ALA A 269 4.54 -23.52 -5.33
N GLN A 270 4.00 -22.60 -6.14
CA GLN A 270 4.69 -21.36 -6.50
C GLN A 270 4.81 -20.40 -5.30
N LEU A 271 3.78 -20.33 -4.45
CA LEU A 271 3.88 -19.57 -3.19
C LEU A 271 4.92 -20.17 -2.25
N GLU A 272 4.99 -21.50 -2.14
CA GLU A 272 5.99 -22.22 -1.31
C GLU A 272 7.43 -21.94 -1.75
N GLN A 273 7.68 -21.74 -3.05
CA GLN A 273 9.02 -21.38 -3.57
C GLN A 273 9.53 -20.03 -3.05
N VAL A 274 8.62 -19.09 -2.76
CA VAL A 274 8.93 -17.71 -2.39
C VAL A 274 8.52 -17.36 -0.96
N ALA A 275 7.94 -18.31 -0.24
CA ALA A 275 7.54 -18.14 1.14
C ALA A 275 8.75 -17.86 2.06
N PRO A 276 8.59 -17.09 3.12
CA PRO A 276 9.63 -16.90 4.15
C PRO A 276 10.09 -18.27 4.70
N LYS A 277 11.40 -18.44 4.85
CA LYS A 277 12.01 -19.66 5.42
C LYS A 277 12.14 -19.54 6.93
#